data_7e0d754bf9ce60afc73c18fd43b852b2
#
_entry.id   7e0d754bf9ce60afc73c18fd43b852b2
#
_cell.length_a   1.000
_cell.length_b   1.000
_cell.length_c   1.000
_cell.angle_alpha   90.00
_cell.angle_beta   90.00
_cell.angle_gamma   90.00
#
_symmetry.space_group_name_H-M   'P 1'
#
loop_
_entity.id
_entity.type
_entity.pdbx_description
1 polymer ?
#
loop_
_entity_poly.entity_id
_entity_poly.type
_entity_poly.pdbx_seq_one_letter_code
_entity_poly.pdbx_strand_id
1 'polypeptide(L)'
;VKADAIIGAKSKDFVILEDEFKEVCNLYVTTDDGSYQRKGMVTQCLSDLVAEGKKYDVCIAIGPMIMMKFVCKLTKELGIPTVVSMNPIMVDGTGMCGACRLTVGDEIKFACVDGPEFDGHLVDFDQAMKRQQMYKTEEGRAKLKAEEGDTHHGGCGLCGGDK
;
A
#
# COMPACT_ATOMS: atom_id res chain seq x y z
N VAL A 1 -25.02 -7.09 7.37
CA VAL A 1 -23.99 -6.65 8.32
C VAL A 1 -23.59 -5.25 7.90
N LYS A 2 -23.59 -4.29 8.83
CA LYS A 2 -23.16 -2.92 8.52
C LYS A 2 -21.69 -2.80 8.86
N ALA A 3 -20.84 -2.56 7.86
CA ALA A 3 -19.41 -2.38 8.04
C ALA A 3 -19.09 -0.95 8.48
N ASP A 4 -17.96 -0.76 9.15
CA ASP A 4 -17.31 0.53 9.35
C ASP A 4 -16.13 0.64 8.36
N ALA A 5 -16.01 1.76 7.67
CA ALA A 5 -14.89 2.04 6.78
C ALA A 5 -14.11 3.27 7.27
N ILE A 6 -12.79 3.20 7.20
CA ILE A 6 -11.89 4.31 7.51
C ILE A 6 -11.10 4.64 6.25
N ILE A 7 -11.31 5.82 5.68
CA ILE A 7 -10.52 6.34 4.55
C ILE A 7 -9.48 7.31 5.09
N GLY A 8 -8.21 7.07 4.76
CA GLY A 8 -7.11 7.96 5.06
C GLY A 8 -6.55 8.62 3.80
N ALA A 9 -6.35 9.92 3.82
CA ALA A 9 -5.76 10.68 2.73
C ALA A 9 -4.77 11.72 3.27
N LYS A 10 -3.87 12.24 2.41
CA LYS A 10 -2.94 13.32 2.80
C LYS A 10 -3.70 14.63 3.06
N SER A 11 -4.64 14.97 2.19
CA SER A 11 -5.50 16.15 2.28
C SER A 11 -6.87 15.85 1.67
N LYS A 12 -7.81 16.79 1.82
CA LYS A 12 -9.15 16.69 1.28
C LYS A 12 -9.19 16.33 -0.21
N ASP A 13 -8.29 16.89 -1.01
CA ASP A 13 -8.27 16.73 -2.47
C ASP A 13 -7.95 15.28 -2.91
N PHE A 14 -7.40 14.47 -2.02
CA PHE A 14 -7.12 13.05 -2.25
C PHE A 14 -8.19 12.09 -1.73
N VAL A 15 -9.26 12.60 -1.13
CA VAL A 15 -10.39 11.77 -0.69
C VAL A 15 -11.24 11.41 -1.91
N ILE A 16 -11.43 10.12 -2.13
CA ILE A 16 -12.21 9.57 -3.26
C ILE A 16 -13.29 8.63 -2.74
N LEU A 17 -14.32 8.40 -3.55
CA LEU A 17 -15.39 7.41 -3.30
C LEU A 17 -16.17 7.67 -1.98
N GLU A 18 -16.19 8.90 -1.48
CA GLU A 18 -16.79 9.20 -0.18
C GLU A 18 -18.29 8.95 -0.17
N ASP A 19 -18.99 9.35 -1.24
CA ASP A 19 -20.44 9.23 -1.31
C ASP A 19 -20.86 7.77 -1.48
N GLU A 20 -20.15 6.99 -2.27
CA GLU A 20 -20.38 5.56 -2.46
C GLU A 20 -20.19 4.77 -1.15
N PHE A 21 -19.16 5.11 -0.38
CA PHE A 21 -18.94 4.47 0.92
C PHE A 21 -20.02 4.84 1.94
N LYS A 22 -20.50 6.08 1.96
CA LYS A 22 -21.58 6.51 2.86
C LYS A 22 -22.88 5.76 2.65
N GLU A 23 -23.17 5.34 1.41
CA GLU A 23 -24.37 4.58 1.09
C GLU A 23 -24.35 3.17 1.68
N VAL A 24 -23.18 2.54 1.80
CA VAL A 24 -23.04 1.11 2.13
C VAL A 24 -22.49 0.84 3.53
N CYS A 25 -21.83 1.80 4.16
CA CYS A 25 -21.17 1.61 5.46
C CYS A 25 -21.17 2.86 6.33
N ASN A 26 -20.72 2.72 7.58
CA ASN A 26 -20.41 3.90 8.41
C ASN A 26 -19.02 4.39 8.02
N LEU A 27 -18.92 5.56 7.43
CA LEU A 27 -17.66 6.10 6.92
C LEU A 27 -17.01 7.06 7.94
N TYR A 28 -15.72 6.86 8.14
CA TYR A 28 -14.81 7.75 8.86
C TYR A 28 -13.71 8.21 7.92
N VAL A 29 -13.51 9.51 7.78
CA VAL A 29 -12.45 10.06 6.92
C VAL A 29 -11.40 10.73 7.79
N THR A 30 -10.13 10.42 7.53
CA THR A 30 -8.98 11.05 8.19
C THR A 30 -8.09 11.71 7.16
N THR A 31 -7.54 12.88 7.50
CA THR A 31 -6.53 13.55 6.67
C THR A 31 -5.30 13.89 7.51
N ASP A 32 -4.11 13.68 6.94
CA ASP A 32 -2.85 13.90 7.65
C ASP A 32 -2.68 15.37 8.05
N ASP A 33 -3.06 16.29 7.16
CA ASP A 33 -2.97 17.75 7.35
C ASP A 33 -4.14 18.33 8.16
N GLY A 34 -5.22 17.57 8.34
CA GLY A 34 -6.44 18.03 9.02
C GLY A 34 -7.31 18.95 8.17
N SER A 35 -7.13 18.95 6.84
CA SER A 35 -7.93 19.77 5.92
C SER A 35 -9.36 19.29 5.77
N TYR A 36 -9.67 18.06 6.18
CA TYR A 36 -11.03 17.50 6.08
C TYR A 36 -11.33 16.50 7.20
N GLN A 37 -12.55 16.58 7.74
CA GLN A 37 -13.12 15.76 8.82
C GLN A 37 -12.14 15.63 10.01
N ARG A 38 -11.50 14.46 10.16
CA ARG A 38 -10.63 14.15 11.29
C ARG A 38 -9.15 14.29 10.90
N LYS A 39 -8.38 15.02 11.71
CA LYS A 39 -6.92 15.05 11.57
C LYS A 39 -6.30 13.80 12.19
N GLY A 40 -5.41 13.13 11.46
CA GLY A 40 -4.62 12.02 11.97
C GLY A 40 -4.61 10.81 11.05
N MET A 41 -3.96 9.75 11.51
CA MET A 41 -3.79 8.49 10.76
C MET A 41 -4.99 7.55 10.98
N VAL A 42 -5.20 6.63 10.03
CA VAL A 42 -6.24 5.60 10.11
C VAL A 42 -6.13 4.73 11.37
N THR A 43 -4.90 4.47 11.83
CA THR A 43 -4.63 3.71 13.06
C THR A 43 -5.17 4.42 14.31
N GLN A 44 -5.03 5.74 14.38
CA GLN A 44 -5.58 6.52 15.49
C GLN A 44 -7.12 6.46 15.48
N CYS A 45 -7.71 6.61 14.29
CA CYS A 45 -9.17 6.51 14.14
C CYS A 45 -9.67 5.13 14.58
N LEU A 46 -9.02 4.04 14.16
CA LEU A 46 -9.38 2.68 14.59
C LEU A 46 -9.26 2.51 16.12
N SER A 47 -8.16 2.98 16.69
CA SER A 47 -7.94 2.92 18.15
C SER A 47 -9.05 3.63 18.93
N ASP A 48 -9.44 4.82 18.47
CA ASP A 48 -10.49 5.60 19.13
C ASP A 48 -11.87 4.93 19.01
N LEU A 49 -12.21 4.36 17.85
CA LEU A 49 -13.46 3.63 17.67
C LEU A 49 -13.54 2.39 18.60
N VAL A 50 -12.43 1.69 18.77
CA VAL A 50 -12.38 0.56 19.73
C VAL A 50 -12.49 1.08 21.17
N ALA A 51 -11.84 2.19 21.50
CA ALA A 51 -11.96 2.81 22.82
C ALA A 51 -13.39 3.31 23.13
N GLU A 52 -14.13 3.72 22.11
CA GLU A 52 -15.58 4.06 22.20
C GLU A 52 -16.49 2.82 22.41
N GLY A 53 -15.91 1.61 22.43
CA GLY A 53 -16.60 0.37 22.70
C GLY A 53 -17.04 -0.42 21.47
N LYS A 54 -16.62 -0.02 20.26
CA LYS A 54 -16.88 -0.80 19.05
C LYS A 54 -16.07 -2.08 19.04
N LYS A 55 -16.67 -3.15 18.55
CA LYS A 55 -16.05 -4.47 18.40
C LYS A 55 -16.05 -4.89 16.94
N TYR A 56 -14.93 -5.40 16.49
CA TYR A 56 -14.75 -5.84 15.12
C TYR A 56 -14.29 -7.29 15.08
N ASP A 57 -14.95 -8.10 14.26
CA ASP A 57 -14.63 -9.52 14.07
C ASP A 57 -13.44 -9.69 13.10
N VAL A 58 -13.26 -8.74 12.19
CA VAL A 58 -12.18 -8.73 11.19
C VAL A 58 -11.87 -7.30 10.77
N CYS A 59 -10.60 -7.04 10.52
CA CYS A 59 -10.11 -5.82 9.87
C CYS A 59 -9.58 -6.17 8.49
N ILE A 60 -9.95 -5.40 7.47
CA ILE A 60 -9.38 -5.49 6.12
C ILE A 60 -8.59 -4.21 5.88
N ALA A 61 -7.29 -4.33 5.59
CA ALA A 61 -6.43 -3.17 5.35
C ALA A 61 -5.87 -3.21 3.92
N ILE A 62 -6.13 -2.12 3.18
CA ILE A 62 -5.73 -1.95 1.79
C ILE A 62 -5.09 -0.58 1.64
N GLY A 63 -3.86 -0.52 1.12
CA GLY A 63 -3.18 0.75 0.91
C GLY A 63 -1.65 0.64 0.95
N PRO A 64 -0.93 1.72 1.27
CA PRO A 64 0.53 1.68 1.38
C PRO A 64 1.01 0.63 2.37
N MET A 65 2.08 -0.12 2.03
CA MET A 65 2.60 -1.19 2.90
C MET A 65 2.92 -0.71 4.31
N ILE A 66 3.45 0.50 4.45
CA ILE A 66 3.74 1.09 5.77
C ILE A 66 2.46 1.27 6.60
N MET A 67 1.36 1.71 5.98
CA MET A 67 0.06 1.84 6.66
C MET A 67 -0.45 0.48 7.11
N MET A 68 -0.44 -0.53 6.22
CA MET A 68 -0.87 -1.89 6.54
C MET A 68 -0.05 -2.48 7.68
N LYS A 69 1.27 -2.28 7.70
CA LYS A 69 2.16 -2.71 8.79
C LYS A 69 1.70 -2.14 10.14
N PHE A 70 1.42 -0.84 10.21
CA PHE A 70 0.99 -0.21 11.47
C PHE A 70 -0.43 -0.62 11.87
N VAL A 71 -1.34 -0.79 10.91
CA VAL A 71 -2.68 -1.34 11.18
C VAL A 71 -2.56 -2.75 11.75
N CYS A 72 -1.77 -3.63 11.14
CA CYS A 72 -1.56 -5.00 11.64
C CYS A 72 -0.94 -5.04 13.03
N LYS A 73 0.00 -4.13 13.34
CA LYS A 73 0.56 -4.01 14.68
C LYS A 73 -0.52 -3.66 15.71
N LEU A 74 -1.33 -2.65 15.41
CA LEU A 74 -2.42 -2.21 16.27
C LEU A 74 -3.48 -3.31 16.45
N THR A 75 -3.95 -3.90 15.37
CA THR A 75 -5.00 -4.94 15.42
C THR A 75 -4.53 -6.21 16.14
N LYS A 76 -3.24 -6.53 16.08
CA LYS A 76 -2.65 -7.64 16.85
C LYS A 76 -2.73 -7.37 18.35
N GLU A 77 -2.44 -6.15 18.79
CA GLU A 77 -2.58 -5.72 20.19
C GLU A 77 -4.05 -5.73 20.65
N LEU A 78 -4.97 -5.39 19.74
CA LEU A 78 -6.41 -5.38 19.99
C LEU A 78 -7.07 -6.78 19.86
N GLY A 79 -6.33 -7.78 19.40
CA GLY A 79 -6.86 -9.14 19.17
C GLY A 79 -7.85 -9.23 18.00
N ILE A 80 -7.77 -8.35 17.01
CA ILE A 80 -8.65 -8.32 15.84
C ILE A 80 -7.96 -9.04 14.67
N PRO A 81 -8.50 -10.15 14.14
CA PRO A 81 -8.01 -10.79 12.92
C PRO A 81 -7.92 -9.79 11.77
N THR A 82 -6.82 -9.79 11.03
CA THR A 82 -6.58 -8.77 10.02
C THR A 82 -6.16 -9.39 8.70
N VAL A 83 -6.90 -9.07 7.64
CA VAL A 83 -6.55 -9.40 6.26
C VAL A 83 -5.96 -8.17 5.61
N VAL A 84 -4.84 -8.34 4.91
CA VAL A 84 -4.20 -7.27 4.12
C VAL A 84 -4.24 -7.64 2.64
N SER A 85 -4.53 -6.66 1.79
CA SER A 85 -4.39 -6.82 0.35
C SER A 85 -3.03 -6.26 -0.07
N MET A 86 -2.09 -7.16 -0.34
CA MET A 86 -0.69 -6.81 -0.62
C MET A 86 -0.52 -6.30 -2.04
N ASN A 87 0.28 -5.25 -2.19
CA ASN A 87 0.56 -4.58 -3.45
C ASN A 87 2.06 -4.55 -3.81
N PRO A 88 2.76 -5.71 -3.85
CA PRO A 88 4.14 -5.76 -4.28
C PRO A 88 4.29 -5.45 -5.78
N ILE A 89 5.53 -5.26 -6.24
CA ILE A 89 5.82 -5.16 -7.66
C ILE A 89 5.39 -6.46 -8.36
N MET A 90 4.58 -6.33 -9.40
CA MET A 90 4.15 -7.44 -10.26
C MET A 90 4.66 -7.23 -11.67
N VAL A 91 5.31 -8.25 -12.26
CA VAL A 91 5.86 -8.19 -13.60
C VAL A 91 5.03 -9.02 -14.58
N ASP A 92 4.86 -10.34 -14.34
CA ASP A 92 4.11 -11.20 -15.25
C ASP A 92 2.75 -11.68 -14.71
N GLY A 93 2.58 -11.73 -13.40
CA GLY A 93 1.32 -12.15 -12.79
C GLY A 93 1.06 -13.67 -12.79
N THR A 94 2.00 -14.50 -13.22
CA THR A 94 1.80 -15.96 -13.38
C THR A 94 2.46 -16.81 -12.29
N GLY A 95 3.15 -16.17 -11.34
CA GLY A 95 3.91 -16.85 -10.28
C GLY A 95 5.31 -17.30 -10.72
N MET A 96 5.71 -17.10 -11.97
CA MET A 96 6.98 -17.61 -12.49
C MET A 96 8.17 -16.67 -12.23
N CYS A 97 7.98 -15.35 -12.39
CA CYS A 97 9.10 -14.40 -12.29
C CYS A 97 9.55 -14.10 -10.85
N GLY A 98 8.72 -14.38 -9.84
CA GLY A 98 9.04 -14.16 -8.43
C GLY A 98 9.15 -12.69 -8.00
N ALA A 99 8.77 -11.72 -8.84
CA ALA A 99 8.83 -10.30 -8.51
C ALA A 99 7.95 -9.95 -7.29
N CYS A 100 6.74 -10.49 -7.24
CA CYS A 100 5.76 -10.27 -6.19
C CYS A 100 5.93 -11.18 -4.95
N ARG A 101 7.11 -11.79 -4.80
CA ARG A 101 7.41 -12.68 -3.67
C ARG A 101 7.41 -11.94 -2.35
N LEU A 102 6.77 -12.54 -1.35
CA LEU A 102 6.76 -12.08 0.05
C LEU A 102 6.79 -13.29 1.01
N THR A 103 7.13 -13.03 2.26
CA THR A 103 7.11 -14.04 3.32
C THR A 103 5.85 -13.87 4.16
N VAL A 104 5.11 -14.96 4.35
CA VAL A 104 3.91 -15.02 5.19
C VAL A 104 4.09 -16.16 6.17
N GLY A 105 4.29 -15.85 7.45
CA GLY A 105 4.76 -16.81 8.43
C GLY A 105 6.13 -17.36 8.03
N ASP A 106 6.25 -18.69 7.94
CA ASP A 106 7.49 -19.36 7.54
C ASP A 106 7.53 -19.72 6.04
N GLU A 107 6.53 -19.30 5.26
CA GLU A 107 6.39 -19.67 3.86
C GLU A 107 6.65 -18.49 2.91
N ILE A 108 7.22 -18.82 1.76
CA ILE A 108 7.32 -17.89 0.63
C ILE A 108 6.05 -17.99 -0.19
N LYS A 109 5.39 -16.84 -0.41
CA LYS A 109 4.17 -16.72 -1.22
C LYS A 109 4.38 -15.75 -2.38
N PHE A 110 3.61 -15.90 -3.43
CA PHE A 110 3.58 -15.01 -4.58
C PHE A 110 2.22 -14.30 -4.64
N ALA A 111 2.19 -12.98 -4.42
CA ALA A 111 0.93 -12.25 -4.30
C ALA A 111 0.02 -12.38 -5.52
N CYS A 112 0.58 -12.62 -6.71
CA CYS A 112 -0.20 -12.76 -7.96
C CYS A 112 -0.97 -14.08 -8.08
N VAL A 113 -0.56 -15.15 -7.39
CA VAL A 113 -1.19 -16.49 -7.49
C VAL A 113 -1.67 -17.02 -6.15
N ASP A 114 -1.00 -16.66 -5.04
CA ASP A 114 -1.38 -17.10 -3.68
C ASP A 114 -2.24 -16.07 -2.95
N GLY A 115 -2.27 -14.82 -3.43
CA GLY A 115 -2.97 -13.69 -2.83
C GLY A 115 -3.86 -12.97 -3.83
N PRO A 116 -3.98 -11.65 -3.73
CA PRO A 116 -3.18 -10.71 -2.94
C PRO A 116 -3.54 -10.62 -1.45
N GLU A 117 -4.62 -11.25 -1.01
CA GLU A 117 -5.09 -11.23 0.38
C GLU A 117 -4.31 -12.25 1.24
N PHE A 118 -3.79 -11.77 2.37
CA PHE A 118 -3.05 -12.58 3.34
C PHE A 118 -3.41 -12.21 4.78
N ASP A 119 -3.16 -13.12 5.72
CA ASP A 119 -3.19 -12.80 7.14
C ASP A 119 -2.10 -11.75 7.44
N GLY A 120 -2.56 -10.53 7.76
CA GLY A 120 -1.66 -9.41 7.99
C GLY A 120 -0.73 -9.58 9.19
N HIS A 121 -1.09 -10.43 10.15
CA HIS A 121 -0.25 -10.71 11.31
C HIS A 121 0.92 -11.67 11.01
N LEU A 122 0.91 -12.32 9.84
CA LEU A 122 1.94 -13.25 9.39
C LEU A 122 2.85 -12.66 8.31
N VAL A 123 2.47 -11.53 7.68
CA VAL A 123 3.26 -10.91 6.60
C VAL A 123 4.52 -10.24 7.14
N ASP A 124 5.67 -10.55 6.54
CA ASP A 124 6.93 -9.81 6.74
C ASP A 124 6.91 -8.52 5.90
N PHE A 125 6.36 -7.45 6.50
CA PHE A 125 6.30 -6.14 5.85
C PHE A 125 7.68 -5.52 5.62
N ASP A 126 8.68 -5.80 6.47
CA ASP A 126 10.01 -5.21 6.31
C ASP A 126 10.71 -5.78 5.08
N GLN A 127 10.59 -7.08 4.85
CA GLN A 127 11.08 -7.70 3.63
C GLN A 127 10.31 -7.19 2.40
N ALA A 128 8.97 -7.12 2.48
CA ALA A 128 8.13 -6.65 1.39
C ALA A 128 8.46 -5.19 0.99
N MET A 129 8.63 -4.29 1.96
CA MET A 129 9.02 -2.90 1.71
C MET A 129 10.43 -2.77 1.11
N LYS A 130 11.40 -3.60 1.54
CA LYS A 130 12.73 -3.64 0.91
C LYS A 130 12.63 -4.05 -0.56
N ARG A 131 11.78 -5.03 -0.87
CA ARG A 131 11.58 -5.48 -2.26
C ARG A 131 10.90 -4.41 -3.14
N GLN A 132 10.03 -3.57 -2.59
CA GLN A 132 9.46 -2.43 -3.32
C GLN A 132 10.51 -1.40 -3.78
N GLN A 133 11.71 -1.40 -3.21
CA GLN A 133 12.79 -0.51 -3.64
C GLN A 133 13.59 -1.03 -4.85
N MET A 134 13.28 -2.24 -5.34
CA MET A 134 14.08 -2.96 -6.35
C MET A 134 14.32 -2.16 -7.63
N TYR A 135 13.34 -1.42 -8.12
CA TYR A 135 13.41 -0.64 -9.36
C TYR A 135 13.40 0.87 -9.16
N LYS A 136 13.59 1.34 -7.92
CA LYS A 136 13.48 2.77 -7.60
C LYS A 136 14.47 3.66 -8.35
N THR A 137 15.67 3.14 -8.63
CA THR A 137 16.69 3.85 -9.42
C THR A 137 16.26 3.98 -10.88
N GLU A 138 15.74 2.90 -11.46
CA GLU A 138 15.24 2.87 -12.84
C GLU A 138 14.01 3.75 -13.01
N GLU A 139 13.08 3.70 -12.08
CA GLU A 139 11.90 4.58 -12.03
C GLU A 139 12.30 6.05 -11.94
N GLY A 140 13.27 6.37 -11.08
CA GLY A 140 13.81 7.73 -10.96
C GLY A 140 14.44 8.23 -12.25
N ARG A 141 15.22 7.40 -12.93
CA ARG A 141 15.82 7.72 -14.24
C ARG A 141 14.73 7.90 -15.32
N ALA A 142 13.74 7.01 -15.36
CA ALA A 142 12.64 7.11 -16.31
C ALA A 142 11.81 8.38 -16.11
N LYS A 143 11.58 8.77 -14.86
CA LYS A 143 10.89 10.01 -14.51
C LYS A 143 11.67 11.23 -14.95
N LEU A 144 12.96 11.31 -14.64
CA LEU A 144 13.82 12.41 -15.08
C LEU A 144 13.85 12.53 -16.61
N LYS A 145 13.97 11.40 -17.31
CA LYS A 145 13.94 11.38 -18.78
C LYS A 145 12.59 11.89 -19.33
N ALA A 146 11.46 11.58 -18.67
CA ALA A 146 10.16 12.06 -19.09
C ALA A 146 9.95 13.57 -18.82
N GLU A 147 10.52 14.09 -17.74
CA GLU A 147 10.39 15.50 -17.33
C GLU A 147 11.37 16.42 -18.08
N GLU A 148 12.60 15.96 -18.31
CA GLU A 148 13.69 16.79 -18.86
C GLU A 148 14.00 16.47 -20.35
N GLY A 149 13.38 15.43 -20.90
CA GLY A 149 13.70 14.88 -22.21
C GLY A 149 14.95 13.99 -22.20
N ASP A 150 15.27 13.41 -23.36
CA ASP A 150 16.44 12.56 -23.51
C ASP A 150 17.72 13.40 -23.58
N THR A 151 18.30 13.76 -22.44
CA THR A 151 19.53 14.55 -22.34
C THR A 151 20.79 13.74 -22.67
N HIS A 152 20.64 12.44 -22.93
CA HIS A 152 21.76 11.59 -23.33
C HIS A 152 22.11 11.78 -24.81
N HIS A 153 22.82 12.87 -25.13
CA HIS A 153 23.72 12.94 -26.27
C HIS A 153 25.01 12.15 -25.98
N GLY A 154 24.87 10.94 -25.46
CA GLY A 154 25.97 9.98 -25.35
C GLY A 154 26.16 9.31 -26.67
N GLY A 155 26.59 10.06 -27.65
CA GLY A 155 27.27 9.47 -28.81
C GLY A 155 28.49 8.72 -28.29
N CYS A 156 28.53 7.38 -28.46
CA CYS A 156 29.79 6.69 -28.35
C CYS A 156 30.67 7.30 -29.44
N GLY A 157 31.75 7.99 -29.07
CA GLY A 157 32.67 8.67 -29.99
C GLY A 157 33.46 7.74 -30.95
N LEU A 158 32.92 6.56 -31.23
CA LEU A 158 33.49 5.53 -32.10
C LEU A 158 32.69 5.26 -33.38
N CYS A 159 31.55 5.92 -33.59
CA CYS A 159 30.73 5.76 -34.80
C CYS A 159 30.76 7.02 -35.70
N GLY A 160 31.77 7.83 -35.61
CA GLY A 160 32.10 8.89 -36.55
C GLY A 160 32.75 8.29 -37.81
N GLY A 161 31.95 7.69 -38.67
CA GLY A 161 32.32 7.27 -40.00
C GLY A 161 31.82 8.31 -41.01
N ASP A 162 32.79 8.98 -41.63
CA ASP A 162 32.67 9.84 -42.78
C ASP A 162 31.51 9.54 -43.75
N LYS A 163 30.69 10.53 -44.11
CA LYS A 163 30.62 11.13 -45.47
C LYS A 163 29.64 12.28 -45.48
#